data_5d86d745113871b5a5fd1c8998d2971a
#
_entry.id   5d86d745113871b5a5fd1c8998d2971a
#
_cell.length_a   1.000
_cell.length_b   1.000
_cell.length_c   1.000
_cell.angle_alpha   90.00
_cell.angle_beta   90.00
_cell.angle_gamma   90.00
#
_symmetry.space_group_name_H-M   'P 1'
#
loop_
_entity.id
_entity.type
_entity.pdbx_description
1 polymer ?
#
loop_
_entity_poly.entity_id
_entity_poly.type
_entity_poly.pdbx_seq_one_letter_code
_entity_poly.pdbx_strand_id
1 'polypeptide(L)'
;QFIDLKALMGDKSDNIPGVTKIGEKTGIKLLLEHGSLEGIYENIDGMKASKMKENLINDKEQAFLSKTLATIETQAPIEIGLDDLVYNGPDVENLGKFYDEMGFKQLKQTLNASSAEVAESLYFTIVDQISQDMLSEESIFHFELFGENYHTDDLVGFAWSCGEKLYATDKLELFQEPIFKDFLEKTSLKIYDFKKSKVLLRRFGVDLQAPSFDSRLAKYLLSTVEDNEIATIASLYGQTYLVDDETFYGKGVKKAVPEREKFLEHLARKIAVLVETKPILIEKLSENGQLELLYDMEQPLAFVLAKMEIAGIKVKKETLLEMQAENELVIEKLTQEIYELAGEEFNINSPKQLGVLLFEKLGLPLEYTKKTKTGYSTAVDVLERLAPIAPIVKKILDYRQIAKIQSTYVIGLQDWILADGKIHTRYVQDLTQTGR
;
A
#
# COMPACT_ATOMS: atom_id res chain seq x y z
N GLN A 1 50.28 10.05 0.64
CA GLN A 1 49.93 10.76 1.88
C GLN A 1 48.63 10.23 2.55
N PHE A 2 47.61 9.83 1.77
CA PHE A 2 46.37 9.26 2.36
C PHE A 2 46.63 7.90 3.03
N ILE A 3 47.42 7.04 2.41
CA ILE A 3 47.87 5.75 2.98
C ILE A 3 48.63 5.99 4.28
N ASP A 4 49.53 6.97 4.29
CA ASP A 4 50.33 7.32 5.48
C ASP A 4 49.44 7.88 6.60
N LEU A 5 48.38 8.63 6.25
CA LEU A 5 47.38 9.09 7.21
C LEU A 5 46.63 7.91 7.86
N LYS A 6 46.18 6.94 7.04
CA LYS A 6 45.56 5.72 7.54
C LYS A 6 46.50 4.88 8.38
N ALA A 7 47.80 4.84 8.01
CA ALA A 7 48.83 4.16 8.82
C ALA A 7 49.01 4.77 10.22
N LEU A 8 48.85 6.09 10.34
CA LEU A 8 48.97 6.81 11.61
C LEU A 8 47.69 6.72 12.45
N MET A 9 46.51 7.02 11.84
CA MET A 9 45.27 7.11 12.60
C MET A 9 44.53 5.79 12.74
N GLY A 10 44.85 4.78 11.92
CA GLY A 10 44.13 3.55 11.79
C GLY A 10 42.79 3.70 11.05
N ASP A 11 42.09 2.59 10.86
CA ASP A 11 40.74 2.55 10.38
C ASP A 11 39.94 1.48 11.15
N LYS A 12 38.96 1.92 11.93
CA LYS A 12 38.16 1.02 12.75
C LYS A 12 37.22 0.16 11.92
N SER A 13 36.78 0.63 10.75
CA SER A 13 35.87 -0.12 9.85
C SER A 13 36.59 -1.33 9.26
N ASP A 14 37.87 -1.18 8.95
CA ASP A 14 38.72 -2.19 8.32
C ASP A 14 39.65 -2.91 9.32
N ASN A 15 39.48 -2.62 10.60
CA ASN A 15 40.31 -3.16 11.68
C ASN A 15 41.82 -2.88 11.52
N ILE A 16 42.17 -1.72 10.93
CA ILE A 16 43.54 -1.25 10.80
C ILE A 16 43.91 -0.50 12.08
N PRO A 17 44.95 -0.92 12.84
CA PRO A 17 45.15 -0.43 14.21
C PRO A 17 45.66 1.01 14.32
N GLY A 18 46.53 1.46 13.43
CA GLY A 18 47.15 2.78 13.52
C GLY A 18 48.10 2.96 14.72
N VAL A 19 48.43 4.20 15.06
CA VAL A 19 49.26 4.57 16.21
C VAL A 19 48.36 5.03 17.38
N THR A 20 48.64 4.58 18.57
CA THR A 20 47.84 4.87 19.79
C THR A 20 47.71 6.39 20.00
N LYS A 21 46.45 6.86 20.13
CA LYS A 21 46.05 8.25 20.35
C LYS A 21 46.47 9.25 19.25
N ILE A 22 46.79 8.78 18.06
CA ILE A 22 46.95 9.64 16.88
C ILE A 22 45.63 9.55 16.09
N GLY A 23 44.91 10.65 16.00
CA GLY A 23 43.72 10.81 15.15
C GLY A 23 44.04 11.67 13.94
N GLU A 24 43.03 11.86 13.09
CA GLU A 24 43.12 12.55 11.80
C GLU A 24 43.86 13.89 11.88
N LYS A 25 43.44 14.78 12.77
CA LYS A 25 44.10 16.12 12.91
C LYS A 25 45.57 16.05 13.23
N THR A 26 45.96 15.11 14.10
CA THR A 26 47.37 14.94 14.50
C THR A 26 48.16 14.27 13.39
N GLY A 27 47.60 13.25 12.73
CA GLY A 27 48.20 12.60 11.57
C GLY A 27 48.47 13.56 10.42
N ILE A 28 47.48 14.37 10.05
CA ILE A 28 47.64 15.41 9.00
C ILE A 28 48.75 16.36 9.35
N LYS A 29 48.83 16.85 10.61
CA LYS A 29 49.88 17.76 11.03
C LYS A 29 51.27 17.15 10.90
N LEU A 30 51.41 15.89 11.32
CA LEU A 30 52.68 15.16 11.21
C LEU A 30 53.12 14.96 9.75
N LEU A 31 52.19 14.64 8.87
CA LEU A 31 52.46 14.44 7.45
C LEU A 31 52.75 15.75 6.71
N LEU A 32 52.16 16.86 7.11
CA LEU A 32 52.47 18.18 6.57
C LEU A 32 53.88 18.61 6.98
N GLU A 33 54.35 18.24 8.18
CA GLU A 33 55.68 18.60 8.70
C GLU A 33 56.79 17.68 8.16
N HIS A 34 56.50 16.38 8.00
CA HIS A 34 57.52 15.37 7.69
C HIS A 34 57.33 14.68 6.32
N GLY A 35 56.22 14.96 5.59
CA GLY A 35 55.95 14.49 4.23
C GLY A 35 55.36 13.08 4.12
N SER A 36 55.90 12.10 4.85
CA SER A 36 55.45 10.68 4.81
C SER A 36 55.62 10.01 6.18
N LEU A 37 55.10 8.78 6.30
CA LEU A 37 55.28 7.95 7.49
C LEU A 37 56.76 7.71 7.74
N GLU A 38 57.55 7.39 6.70
CA GLU A 38 59.00 7.21 6.76
C GLU A 38 59.67 8.48 7.26
N GLY A 39 59.33 9.66 6.68
CA GLY A 39 59.88 10.94 7.07
C GLY A 39 59.61 11.31 8.54
N ILE A 40 58.48 10.89 9.09
CA ILE A 40 58.18 11.06 10.52
C ILE A 40 59.19 10.25 11.38
N TYR A 41 59.44 8.99 11.02
CA TYR A 41 60.38 8.13 11.78
C TYR A 41 61.85 8.46 11.58
N GLU A 42 62.24 9.00 10.42
CA GLU A 42 63.58 9.50 10.19
C GLU A 42 63.90 10.74 11.06
N ASN A 43 62.90 11.56 11.33
CA ASN A 43 63.03 12.77 12.11
C ASN A 43 62.56 12.62 13.58
N ILE A 44 62.26 11.43 14.03
CA ILE A 44 61.64 11.19 15.33
C ILE A 44 62.48 11.61 16.49
N ASP A 45 63.83 11.46 16.37
CA ASP A 45 64.79 11.86 17.42
C ASP A 45 64.79 13.37 17.66
N GLY A 46 64.57 14.18 16.61
CA GLY A 46 64.47 15.64 16.68
C GLY A 46 63.21 16.19 17.28
N MET A 47 62.16 15.34 17.43
CA MET A 47 60.88 15.75 18.02
C MET A 47 61.04 16.04 19.52
N LYS A 48 60.28 17.04 20.02
CA LYS A 48 60.17 17.33 21.45
C LYS A 48 59.63 16.12 22.23
N ALA A 49 60.23 15.86 23.40
CA ALA A 49 59.71 14.82 24.31
C ALA A 49 58.24 15.05 24.63
N SER A 50 57.41 14.07 24.29
CA SER A 50 55.95 14.14 24.48
C SER A 50 55.36 12.73 24.46
N LYS A 51 54.16 12.57 25.00
CA LYS A 51 53.42 11.29 24.96
C LYS A 51 53.14 10.84 23.52
N MET A 52 53.00 11.78 22.59
CA MET A 52 52.81 11.47 21.16
C MET A 52 54.10 10.86 20.58
N LYS A 53 55.30 11.43 20.85
CA LYS A 53 56.57 10.84 20.42
C LYS A 53 56.76 9.44 21.00
N GLU A 54 56.43 9.24 22.25
CA GLU A 54 56.53 7.93 22.93
C GLU A 54 55.59 6.90 22.24
N ASN A 55 54.32 7.27 21.92
CA ASN A 55 53.41 6.40 21.20
C ASN A 55 53.90 6.08 19.78
N LEU A 56 54.43 7.04 19.05
CA LEU A 56 55.05 6.80 17.74
C LEU A 56 56.20 5.80 17.81
N ILE A 57 57.07 5.90 18.81
CA ILE A 57 58.19 4.97 19.00
C ILE A 57 57.70 3.57 19.34
N ASN A 58 56.74 3.47 20.28
CA ASN A 58 56.23 2.17 20.75
C ASN A 58 55.43 1.42 19.68
N ASP A 59 54.65 2.16 18.88
CA ASP A 59 53.75 1.60 17.86
C ASP A 59 54.37 1.63 16.45
N LYS A 60 55.70 1.77 16.30
CA LYS A 60 56.35 1.87 15.00
C LYS A 60 56.01 0.71 14.07
N GLU A 61 56.16 -0.53 14.53
CA GLU A 61 55.86 -1.73 13.76
C GLU A 61 54.40 -1.76 13.34
N GLN A 62 53.53 -1.38 14.26
CA GLN A 62 52.09 -1.33 14.03
C GLN A 62 51.73 -0.25 12.97
N ALA A 63 52.40 0.90 12.97
CA ALA A 63 52.19 1.93 11.96
C ALA A 63 52.61 1.45 10.55
N PHE A 64 53.72 0.77 10.40
CA PHE A 64 54.12 0.20 9.11
C PHE A 64 53.26 -0.96 8.66
N LEU A 65 52.80 -1.83 9.59
CA LEU A 65 51.78 -2.85 9.30
C LEU A 65 50.50 -2.19 8.78
N SER A 66 50.04 -1.15 9.48
CA SER A 66 48.85 -0.40 9.06
C SER A 66 49.00 0.24 7.68
N LYS A 67 50.22 0.73 7.34
CA LYS A 67 50.51 1.23 5.98
C LYS A 67 50.39 0.13 4.93
N THR A 68 50.95 -1.06 5.22
CA THR A 68 50.85 -2.23 4.33
C THR A 68 49.38 -2.63 4.12
N LEU A 69 48.60 -2.72 5.21
CA LEU A 69 47.20 -3.07 5.15
C LEU A 69 46.32 -2.03 4.41
N ALA A 70 46.66 -0.73 4.52
CA ALA A 70 45.97 0.35 3.84
C ALA A 70 46.38 0.51 2.37
N THR A 71 47.45 -0.18 1.92
CA THR A 71 47.92 -0.11 0.53
C THR A 71 47.21 -1.14 -0.32
N ILE A 72 46.59 -0.67 -1.40
CA ILE A 72 45.87 -1.55 -2.36
C ILE A 72 46.88 -2.45 -3.07
N GLU A 73 46.69 -3.76 -3.00
CA GLU A 73 47.43 -4.74 -3.79
C GLU A 73 47.01 -4.70 -5.25
N THR A 74 47.84 -4.11 -6.09
CA THR A 74 47.55 -3.92 -7.52
C THR A 74 47.92 -5.12 -8.37
N GLN A 75 48.56 -6.14 -7.79
CA GLN A 75 48.99 -7.37 -8.46
C GLN A 75 48.21 -8.59 -7.96
N ALA A 76 47.06 -8.36 -7.35
CA ALA A 76 46.17 -9.46 -6.98
C ALA A 76 45.83 -10.30 -8.22
N PRO A 77 45.84 -11.66 -8.09
CA PRO A 77 45.54 -12.54 -9.22
C PRO A 77 44.06 -12.46 -9.57
N ILE A 78 43.72 -11.53 -10.45
CA ILE A 78 42.35 -11.35 -10.97
C ILE A 78 42.31 -11.97 -12.36
N GLU A 79 41.45 -13.00 -12.54
CA GLU A 79 41.26 -13.71 -13.80
C GLU A 79 40.32 -13.00 -14.79
N ILE A 80 39.70 -11.88 -14.36
CA ILE A 80 38.69 -11.11 -15.12
C ILE A 80 39.36 -9.90 -15.76
N GLY A 81 39.20 -9.73 -17.08
CA GLY A 81 39.63 -8.52 -17.82
C GLY A 81 38.53 -7.43 -17.84
N LEU A 82 38.89 -6.25 -18.31
CA LEU A 82 37.93 -5.12 -18.43
C LEU A 82 36.79 -5.43 -19.39
N ASP A 83 37.06 -6.23 -20.41
CA ASP A 83 36.03 -6.63 -21.41
C ASP A 83 34.97 -7.58 -20.82
N ASP A 84 35.32 -8.30 -19.74
CA ASP A 84 34.40 -9.17 -19.02
C ASP A 84 33.45 -8.40 -18.08
N LEU A 85 33.75 -7.11 -17.83
CA LEU A 85 33.00 -6.26 -16.94
C LEU A 85 31.90 -5.43 -17.66
N VAL A 86 31.60 -5.77 -18.91
CA VAL A 86 30.52 -5.09 -19.65
C VAL A 86 29.19 -5.46 -19.03
N TYR A 87 28.53 -4.46 -18.44
CA TYR A 87 27.20 -4.63 -17.88
C TYR A 87 26.12 -4.59 -18.99
N ASN A 88 25.50 -5.71 -19.27
CA ASN A 88 24.45 -5.85 -20.29
C ASN A 88 23.02 -5.66 -19.73
N GLY A 89 22.89 -5.13 -18.54
CA GLY A 89 21.63 -5.04 -17.81
C GLY A 89 21.38 -6.26 -16.91
N PRO A 90 20.30 -6.25 -16.12
CA PRO A 90 19.93 -7.36 -15.28
C PRO A 90 19.43 -8.53 -16.14
N ASP A 91 19.74 -9.76 -15.76
CA ASP A 91 19.06 -10.94 -16.25
C ASP A 91 17.65 -10.99 -15.65
N VAL A 92 16.70 -10.40 -16.38
CA VAL A 92 15.33 -10.17 -15.91
C VAL A 92 14.61 -11.49 -15.59
N GLU A 93 14.86 -12.55 -16.37
CA GLU A 93 14.23 -13.85 -16.17
C GLU A 93 14.71 -14.52 -14.88
N ASN A 94 16.02 -14.65 -14.70
CA ASN A 94 16.58 -15.29 -13.51
C ASN A 94 16.39 -14.44 -12.25
N LEU A 95 16.45 -13.12 -12.38
CA LEU A 95 16.18 -12.19 -11.28
C LEU A 95 14.70 -12.22 -10.88
N GLY A 96 13.79 -12.38 -11.85
CA GLY A 96 12.36 -12.57 -11.59
C GLY A 96 12.08 -13.86 -10.81
N LYS A 97 12.67 -14.98 -11.21
CA LYS A 97 12.59 -16.25 -10.50
C LYS A 97 13.15 -16.15 -9.07
N PHE A 98 14.30 -15.49 -8.91
CA PHE A 98 14.89 -15.24 -7.61
C PHE A 98 13.99 -14.40 -6.71
N TYR A 99 13.37 -13.36 -7.25
CA TYR A 99 12.43 -12.52 -6.48
C TYR A 99 11.17 -13.28 -6.07
N ASP A 100 10.70 -14.23 -6.88
CA ASP A 100 9.58 -15.11 -6.52
C ASP A 100 9.97 -16.04 -5.37
N GLU A 101 11.12 -16.70 -5.48
CA GLU A 101 11.64 -17.60 -4.45
C GLU A 101 11.83 -16.87 -3.09
N MET A 102 12.32 -15.63 -3.14
CA MET A 102 12.57 -14.82 -1.96
C MET A 102 11.35 -14.02 -1.49
N GLY A 103 10.24 -14.03 -2.22
CA GLY A 103 9.03 -13.25 -1.91
C GLY A 103 9.20 -11.73 -2.07
N PHE A 104 10.13 -11.26 -2.90
CA PHE A 104 10.45 -9.85 -3.10
C PHE A 104 9.52 -9.18 -4.14
N LYS A 105 8.25 -9.06 -3.80
CA LYS A 105 7.19 -8.58 -4.69
C LYS A 105 7.41 -7.19 -5.28
N GLN A 106 7.82 -6.22 -4.45
CA GLN A 106 8.07 -4.84 -4.91
C GLN A 106 9.24 -4.76 -5.90
N LEU A 107 10.31 -5.54 -5.67
CA LEU A 107 11.44 -5.59 -6.58
C LEU A 107 11.05 -6.25 -7.90
N LYS A 108 10.22 -7.29 -7.88
CA LYS A 108 9.69 -7.92 -9.09
C LYS A 108 8.83 -6.97 -9.92
N GLN A 109 7.96 -6.17 -9.28
CA GLN A 109 7.19 -5.13 -9.97
C GLN A 109 8.09 -4.10 -10.65
N THR A 110 9.19 -3.69 -10.01
CA THR A 110 10.16 -2.76 -10.60
C THR A 110 10.88 -3.36 -11.82
N LEU A 111 11.17 -4.66 -11.78
CA LEU A 111 11.73 -5.40 -12.92
C LEU A 111 10.77 -5.43 -14.10
N ASN A 112 9.52 -5.75 -13.86
CA ASN A 112 8.48 -5.80 -14.88
C ASN A 112 8.20 -4.43 -15.49
N ALA A 113 8.26 -3.35 -14.69
CA ALA A 113 8.13 -1.97 -15.18
C ALA A 113 9.28 -1.55 -16.12
N SER A 114 10.50 -2.04 -15.90
CA SER A 114 11.65 -1.79 -16.80
C SER A 114 11.63 -2.65 -18.06
N SER A 115 10.88 -3.76 -18.08
CA SER A 115 10.68 -4.61 -19.26
C SER A 115 9.46 -4.22 -20.11
N ALA A 116 8.67 -3.23 -19.65
CA ALA A 116 7.46 -2.77 -20.34
C ALA A 116 7.69 -2.14 -21.74
N GLU A 117 8.95 -1.89 -22.11
CA GLU A 117 9.28 -1.43 -23.47
C GLU A 117 9.11 -2.52 -24.55
N VAL A 118 8.84 -3.78 -24.18
CA VAL A 118 8.65 -4.90 -25.12
C VAL A 118 7.33 -5.63 -24.83
N ALA A 119 6.28 -4.90 -24.46
CA ALA A 119 4.95 -5.50 -24.44
C ALA A 119 4.54 -5.85 -25.87
N GLU A 120 4.40 -7.14 -26.20
CA GLU A 120 3.87 -7.59 -27.47
C GLU A 120 2.57 -6.84 -27.79
N SER A 121 2.41 -6.46 -29.07
CA SER A 121 1.21 -5.77 -29.53
C SER A 121 -0.01 -6.69 -29.32
N LEU A 122 -0.93 -6.26 -28.46
CA LEU A 122 -2.16 -6.99 -28.22
C LEU A 122 -3.17 -6.66 -29.33
N TYR A 123 -3.69 -7.70 -30.00
CA TYR A 123 -4.76 -7.52 -30.97
C TYR A 123 -6.11 -7.51 -30.26
N PHE A 124 -6.84 -6.41 -30.37
CA PHE A 124 -8.20 -6.26 -29.85
C PHE A 124 -9.04 -5.37 -30.78
N THR A 125 -10.33 -5.43 -30.62
CA THR A 125 -11.29 -4.64 -31.40
C THR A 125 -11.97 -3.60 -30.53
N ILE A 126 -11.88 -2.33 -30.94
CA ILE A 126 -12.66 -1.25 -30.35
C ILE A 126 -14.10 -1.37 -30.88
N VAL A 127 -15.07 -1.39 -29.97
CA VAL A 127 -16.46 -1.63 -30.31
C VAL A 127 -17.29 -0.40 -30.09
N ASP A 128 -17.98 0.07 -31.14
CA ASP A 128 -18.97 1.14 -31.08
C ASP A 128 -20.40 0.64 -31.28
N GLN A 129 -20.59 -0.62 -31.72
CA GLN A 129 -21.89 -1.31 -31.88
C GLN A 129 -21.73 -2.79 -31.57
N ILE A 130 -22.73 -3.39 -30.92
CA ILE A 130 -22.72 -4.82 -30.56
C ILE A 130 -23.39 -5.66 -31.67
N SER A 131 -22.78 -6.79 -32.02
CA SER A 131 -23.38 -7.83 -32.86
C SER A 131 -23.37 -9.20 -32.12
N GLN A 132 -24.24 -10.10 -32.52
CA GLN A 132 -24.41 -11.39 -31.86
C GLN A 132 -23.14 -12.25 -31.87
N ASP A 133 -22.32 -12.17 -32.91
CA ASP A 133 -21.07 -12.90 -33.07
C ASP A 133 -19.94 -12.43 -32.12
N MET A 134 -20.12 -11.29 -31.44
CA MET A 134 -19.22 -10.76 -30.40
C MET A 134 -19.57 -11.34 -29.01
N LEU A 135 -20.63 -12.09 -28.86
CA LEU A 135 -21.18 -12.54 -27.57
C LEU A 135 -21.19 -14.08 -27.52
N SER A 136 -20.74 -14.65 -26.41
CA SER A 136 -20.72 -16.08 -26.14
C SER A 136 -20.90 -16.34 -24.63
N GLU A 137 -21.52 -17.46 -24.27
CA GLU A 137 -21.60 -17.91 -22.86
C GLU A 137 -20.22 -18.15 -22.23
N GLU A 138 -19.19 -18.35 -23.07
CA GLU A 138 -17.81 -18.48 -22.63
C GLU A 138 -17.09 -17.14 -22.43
N SER A 139 -17.70 -16.02 -22.82
CA SER A 139 -17.12 -14.68 -22.69
C SER A 139 -16.82 -14.33 -21.25
N ILE A 140 -15.65 -13.71 -21.02
CA ILE A 140 -15.24 -13.15 -19.74
C ILE A 140 -15.40 -11.65 -19.83
N PHE A 141 -16.02 -11.03 -18.83
CA PHE A 141 -16.29 -9.60 -18.78
C PHE A 141 -15.53 -8.89 -17.67
N HIS A 142 -15.15 -7.65 -17.93
CA HIS A 142 -14.66 -6.71 -16.95
C HIS A 142 -15.29 -5.32 -17.18
N PHE A 143 -15.79 -4.71 -16.10
CA PHE A 143 -16.39 -3.38 -16.08
C PHE A 143 -15.50 -2.44 -15.27
N GLU A 144 -14.97 -1.40 -15.91
CA GLU A 144 -13.98 -0.51 -15.34
C GLU A 144 -14.60 0.67 -14.61
N LEU A 145 -14.40 0.70 -13.30
CA LEU A 145 -14.84 1.78 -12.43
C LEU A 145 -13.70 2.79 -12.22
N PHE A 146 -13.94 4.07 -12.50
CA PHE A 146 -12.98 5.12 -12.19
C PHE A 146 -13.29 5.74 -10.82
N GLY A 147 -12.92 5.03 -9.76
CA GLY A 147 -13.19 5.37 -8.38
C GLY A 147 -13.16 4.14 -7.49
N GLU A 148 -13.73 4.26 -6.30
CA GLU A 148 -13.80 3.17 -5.32
C GLU A 148 -15.25 2.79 -4.97
N ASN A 149 -16.17 3.74 -5.10
CA ASN A 149 -17.57 3.56 -4.73
C ASN A 149 -18.44 3.26 -5.94
N TYR A 150 -18.67 1.99 -6.23
CA TYR A 150 -19.45 1.55 -7.36
C TYR A 150 -20.96 1.89 -7.26
N HIS A 151 -21.45 2.44 -6.14
CA HIS A 151 -22.79 3.01 -6.04
C HIS A 151 -22.88 4.41 -6.66
N THR A 152 -21.77 5.16 -6.70
CA THR A 152 -21.76 6.57 -7.10
C THR A 152 -20.75 6.91 -8.19
N ASP A 153 -19.57 6.28 -8.17
CA ASP A 153 -18.47 6.61 -9.07
C ASP A 153 -18.72 6.15 -10.50
N ASP A 154 -17.95 6.67 -11.44
CA ASP A 154 -18.21 6.51 -12.85
C ASP A 154 -17.71 5.17 -13.39
N LEU A 155 -18.57 4.46 -14.10
CA LEU A 155 -18.18 3.44 -15.05
C LEU A 155 -17.61 4.14 -16.27
N VAL A 156 -16.36 3.83 -16.63
CA VAL A 156 -15.65 4.55 -17.72
C VAL A 156 -15.45 3.71 -18.98
N GLY A 157 -15.71 2.40 -18.87
CA GLY A 157 -15.62 1.48 -20.01
C GLY A 157 -15.75 0.05 -19.57
N PHE A 158 -15.74 -0.85 -20.54
CA PHE A 158 -15.76 -2.28 -20.30
C PHE A 158 -15.11 -3.05 -21.45
N ALA A 159 -14.70 -4.28 -21.13
CA ALA A 159 -14.09 -5.15 -22.12
C ALA A 159 -14.56 -6.60 -21.89
N TRP A 160 -14.48 -7.40 -22.96
CA TRP A 160 -14.85 -8.82 -22.89
C TRP A 160 -14.10 -9.66 -23.93
N SER A 161 -14.10 -10.95 -23.73
CA SER A 161 -13.58 -11.93 -24.70
C SER A 161 -14.74 -12.65 -25.42
N CYS A 162 -14.53 -13.05 -26.67
CA CYS A 162 -15.38 -14.00 -27.35
C CYS A 162 -14.50 -14.93 -28.21
N GLY A 163 -14.35 -16.18 -27.78
CA GLY A 163 -13.31 -17.07 -28.32
C GLY A 163 -11.92 -16.48 -28.10
N GLU A 164 -11.14 -16.39 -29.17
CA GLU A 164 -9.79 -15.79 -29.14
C GLU A 164 -9.78 -14.26 -29.32
N LYS A 165 -10.95 -13.66 -29.58
CA LYS A 165 -11.06 -12.22 -29.82
C LYS A 165 -11.29 -11.47 -28.53
N LEU A 166 -10.65 -10.29 -28.45
CA LEU A 166 -10.80 -9.35 -27.34
C LEU A 166 -11.50 -8.09 -27.84
N TYR A 167 -12.43 -7.60 -27.05
CA TYR A 167 -13.24 -6.43 -27.35
C TYR A 167 -13.15 -5.43 -26.18
N ALA A 168 -13.07 -4.15 -26.49
CA ALA A 168 -13.09 -3.08 -25.50
C ALA A 168 -13.88 -1.88 -26.00
N THR A 169 -14.55 -1.17 -25.09
CA THR A 169 -15.35 0.01 -25.41
C THR A 169 -15.48 0.96 -24.23
N ASP A 170 -15.64 2.23 -24.53
CA ASP A 170 -16.05 3.30 -23.62
C ASP A 170 -17.51 3.75 -23.87
N LYS A 171 -18.24 3.05 -24.76
CA LYS A 171 -19.60 3.37 -25.16
C LYS A 171 -20.62 2.75 -24.20
N LEU A 172 -21.00 3.49 -23.15
CA LEU A 172 -21.95 3.01 -22.13
C LEU A 172 -23.38 2.92 -22.65
N GLU A 173 -23.73 3.61 -23.73
CA GLU A 173 -25.01 3.50 -24.42
C GLU A 173 -25.29 2.10 -24.94
N LEU A 174 -24.28 1.25 -25.14
CA LEU A 174 -24.45 -0.16 -25.55
C LEU A 174 -25.27 -0.97 -24.55
N PHE A 175 -25.30 -0.59 -23.28
CA PHE A 175 -26.18 -1.24 -22.29
C PHE A 175 -27.67 -1.05 -22.58
N GLN A 176 -28.04 -0.11 -23.44
CA GLN A 176 -29.42 0.12 -23.88
C GLN A 176 -29.76 -0.66 -25.16
N GLU A 177 -28.78 -1.26 -25.83
CA GLU A 177 -29.02 -2.11 -26.98
C GLU A 177 -29.68 -3.43 -26.55
N PRO A 178 -30.87 -3.78 -27.09
CA PRO A 178 -31.63 -4.94 -26.63
C PRO A 178 -30.85 -6.26 -26.67
N ILE A 179 -30.05 -6.44 -27.72
CA ILE A 179 -29.26 -7.66 -27.92
C ILE A 179 -28.19 -7.84 -26.80
N PHE A 180 -27.54 -6.75 -26.42
CA PHE A 180 -26.49 -6.78 -25.39
C PHE A 180 -27.12 -6.87 -24.00
N LYS A 181 -28.13 -6.07 -23.72
CA LYS A 181 -28.86 -6.11 -22.45
C LYS A 181 -29.45 -7.49 -22.18
N ASP A 182 -30.17 -8.05 -23.16
CA ASP A 182 -30.77 -9.39 -23.07
C ASP A 182 -29.71 -10.46 -22.81
N PHE A 183 -28.56 -10.37 -23.48
CA PHE A 183 -27.45 -11.29 -23.27
C PHE A 183 -26.93 -11.20 -21.82
N LEU A 184 -26.63 -10.00 -21.33
CA LEU A 184 -26.11 -9.79 -19.98
C LEU A 184 -27.08 -10.26 -18.90
N GLU A 185 -28.39 -10.05 -19.08
CA GLU A 185 -29.42 -10.39 -18.10
C GLU A 185 -29.78 -11.88 -18.11
N LYS A 186 -29.58 -12.59 -19.23
CA LYS A 186 -29.96 -14.00 -19.37
C LYS A 186 -28.83 -14.99 -19.21
N THR A 187 -27.58 -14.52 -19.34
CA THR A 187 -26.38 -15.36 -19.30
C THR A 187 -25.72 -15.32 -17.92
N SER A 188 -25.35 -16.50 -17.40
CA SER A 188 -24.48 -16.60 -16.22
C SER A 188 -23.04 -16.29 -16.63
N LEU A 189 -22.62 -15.04 -16.45
CA LEU A 189 -21.36 -14.53 -16.97
C LEU A 189 -20.14 -15.09 -16.23
N LYS A 190 -19.02 -15.20 -16.94
CA LYS A 190 -17.70 -15.25 -16.33
C LYS A 190 -17.20 -13.82 -16.21
N ILE A 191 -16.77 -13.42 -15.01
CA ILE A 191 -16.59 -12.00 -14.69
C ILE A 191 -15.47 -11.80 -13.67
N TYR A 192 -14.91 -10.63 -13.64
CA TYR A 192 -14.06 -10.17 -12.54
C TYR A 192 -14.88 -9.25 -11.62
N ASP A 193 -14.95 -9.62 -10.32
CA ASP A 193 -15.73 -8.90 -9.29
C ASP A 193 -17.22 -8.77 -9.64
N PHE A 194 -17.91 -9.89 -9.55
CA PHE A 194 -19.34 -10.00 -9.86
C PHE A 194 -20.20 -9.05 -9.01
N LYS A 195 -19.95 -9.00 -7.70
CA LYS A 195 -20.76 -8.19 -6.78
C LYS A 195 -20.71 -6.70 -7.15
N LYS A 196 -19.50 -6.16 -7.36
CA LYS A 196 -19.30 -4.80 -7.86
C LYS A 196 -20.02 -4.59 -9.19
N SER A 197 -19.82 -5.49 -10.14
CA SER A 197 -20.38 -5.39 -11.48
C SER A 197 -21.92 -5.41 -11.48
N LYS A 198 -22.54 -6.26 -10.68
CA LYS A 198 -24.01 -6.34 -10.56
C LYS A 198 -24.59 -5.05 -9.98
N VAL A 199 -23.99 -4.51 -8.91
CA VAL A 199 -24.42 -3.25 -8.30
C VAL A 199 -24.22 -2.07 -9.26
N LEU A 200 -23.08 -2.01 -9.91
CA LEU A 200 -22.73 -0.96 -10.88
C LEU A 200 -23.66 -0.94 -12.08
N LEU A 201 -23.89 -2.10 -12.72
CA LEU A 201 -24.69 -2.21 -13.94
C LEU A 201 -26.17 -2.00 -13.67
N ARG A 202 -26.64 -2.24 -12.45
CA ARG A 202 -28.03 -1.89 -12.06
C ARG A 202 -28.34 -0.41 -12.27
N ARG A 203 -27.35 0.47 -12.14
CA ARG A 203 -27.47 1.91 -12.41
C ARG A 203 -27.77 2.21 -13.89
N PHE A 204 -27.37 1.29 -14.78
CA PHE A 204 -27.60 1.36 -16.23
C PHE A 204 -28.83 0.55 -16.67
N GLY A 205 -29.62 0.04 -15.70
CA GLY A 205 -30.82 -0.73 -15.98
C GLY A 205 -30.58 -2.19 -16.38
N VAL A 206 -29.38 -2.72 -16.11
CA VAL A 206 -29.01 -4.13 -16.37
C VAL A 206 -28.98 -4.90 -15.06
N ASP A 207 -29.65 -6.04 -15.00
CA ASP A 207 -29.75 -6.90 -13.80
C ASP A 207 -29.11 -8.27 -14.05
N LEU A 208 -27.83 -8.40 -13.72
CA LEU A 208 -27.04 -9.63 -13.94
C LEU A 208 -27.60 -10.81 -13.15
N GLN A 209 -27.58 -12.01 -13.77
CA GLN A 209 -27.80 -13.28 -13.06
C GLN A 209 -26.58 -13.64 -12.20
N ALA A 210 -26.68 -14.72 -11.42
CA ALA A 210 -25.53 -15.26 -10.70
C ALA A 210 -24.40 -15.63 -11.67
N PRO A 211 -23.12 -15.40 -11.29
CA PRO A 211 -22.01 -15.66 -12.18
C PRO A 211 -21.75 -17.15 -12.34
N SER A 212 -21.26 -17.56 -13.49
CA SER A 212 -20.71 -18.92 -13.68
C SER A 212 -19.25 -19.02 -13.19
N PHE A 213 -18.53 -17.89 -13.17
CA PHE A 213 -17.17 -17.80 -12.60
C PHE A 213 -16.83 -16.37 -12.21
N ASP A 214 -16.26 -16.19 -11.01
CA ASP A 214 -15.72 -14.92 -10.54
C ASP A 214 -14.21 -15.05 -10.29
N SER A 215 -13.42 -14.39 -11.14
CA SER A 215 -11.94 -14.46 -11.09
C SER A 215 -11.37 -13.84 -9.82
N ARG A 216 -12.00 -12.79 -9.25
CA ARG A 216 -11.57 -12.12 -8.03
C ARG A 216 -11.73 -13.03 -6.81
N LEU A 217 -12.88 -13.66 -6.67
CA LEU A 217 -13.15 -14.63 -5.60
C LEU A 217 -12.28 -15.88 -5.73
N ALA A 218 -12.10 -16.38 -6.97
CA ALA A 218 -11.20 -17.50 -7.24
C ALA A 218 -9.77 -17.23 -6.76
N LYS A 219 -9.22 -16.04 -7.06
CA LYS A 219 -7.90 -15.63 -6.59
C LYS A 219 -7.87 -15.48 -5.07
N TYR A 220 -8.88 -14.86 -4.47
CA TYR A 220 -8.95 -14.69 -3.01
C TYR A 220 -8.88 -16.02 -2.26
N LEU A 221 -9.59 -17.05 -2.72
CA LEU A 221 -9.55 -18.38 -2.11
C LEU A 221 -8.17 -19.05 -2.19
N LEU A 222 -7.40 -18.78 -3.25
CA LEU A 222 -6.04 -19.32 -3.41
C LEU A 222 -5.01 -18.62 -2.52
N SER A 223 -5.17 -17.32 -2.29
CA SER A 223 -4.28 -16.56 -1.40
C SER A 223 -4.97 -15.31 -0.87
N THR A 224 -5.02 -15.19 0.44
CA THR A 224 -5.56 -14.03 1.17
C THR A 224 -4.48 -13.02 1.57
N VAL A 225 -3.23 -13.24 1.17
CA VAL A 225 -2.08 -12.40 1.54
C VAL A 225 -1.89 -11.25 0.57
N GLU A 226 -1.97 -11.56 -0.74
CA GLU A 226 -1.91 -10.55 -1.79
C GLU A 226 -3.29 -9.93 -2.02
N ASP A 227 -3.29 -8.70 -2.59
CA ASP A 227 -4.52 -8.11 -3.10
C ASP A 227 -5.12 -8.96 -4.25
N ASN A 228 -6.37 -8.68 -4.59
CA ASN A 228 -7.11 -9.43 -5.58
C ASN A 228 -7.21 -8.68 -6.92
N GLU A 229 -6.34 -7.69 -7.17
CA GLU A 229 -6.34 -6.91 -8.41
C GLU A 229 -5.91 -7.75 -9.62
N ILE A 230 -6.40 -7.37 -10.83
CA ILE A 230 -6.08 -8.12 -12.06
C ILE A 230 -4.57 -8.10 -12.34
N ALA A 231 -3.88 -7.00 -12.04
CA ALA A 231 -2.43 -6.92 -12.18
C ALA A 231 -1.69 -7.90 -11.25
N THR A 232 -2.21 -8.13 -10.05
CA THR A 232 -1.68 -9.15 -9.14
C THR A 232 -1.96 -10.56 -9.66
N ILE A 233 -3.15 -10.82 -10.20
CA ILE A 233 -3.47 -12.09 -10.88
C ILE A 233 -2.48 -12.33 -12.05
N ALA A 234 -2.24 -11.29 -12.87
CA ALA A 234 -1.28 -11.35 -13.96
C ALA A 234 0.13 -11.72 -13.48
N SER A 235 0.61 -11.07 -12.43
CA SER A 235 1.96 -11.30 -11.91
C SER A 235 2.17 -12.68 -11.28
N LEU A 236 1.11 -13.29 -10.74
CA LEU A 236 1.17 -14.59 -10.07
C LEU A 236 0.93 -15.77 -11.00
N TYR A 237 0.07 -15.60 -11.99
CA TYR A 237 -0.47 -16.70 -12.79
C TYR A 237 -0.47 -16.44 -14.28
N GLY A 238 -0.30 -15.21 -14.73
CA GLY A 238 -0.35 -14.82 -16.14
C GLY A 238 1.03 -14.64 -16.75
N GLN A 239 1.05 -14.61 -18.08
CA GLN A 239 2.22 -14.26 -18.90
C GLN A 239 2.02 -12.88 -19.56
N THR A 240 0.76 -12.46 -19.72
CA THR A 240 0.43 -11.14 -20.24
C THR A 240 0.83 -10.04 -19.26
N TYR A 241 1.68 -9.14 -19.72
CA TYR A 241 2.08 -7.98 -18.91
C TYR A 241 0.91 -7.01 -18.73
N LEU A 242 0.65 -6.63 -17.49
CA LEU A 242 -0.36 -5.64 -17.12
C LEU A 242 0.19 -4.68 -16.06
N VAL A 243 0.13 -3.40 -16.35
CA VAL A 243 0.44 -2.34 -15.38
C VAL A 243 -0.69 -2.25 -14.36
N ASP A 244 -0.37 -2.05 -13.07
CA ASP A 244 -1.37 -1.82 -12.04
C ASP A 244 -2.13 -0.50 -12.25
N ASP A 245 -3.37 -0.46 -11.75
CA ASP A 245 -4.27 0.68 -11.97
C ASP A 245 -3.75 1.98 -11.36
N GLU A 246 -3.02 1.92 -10.26
CA GLU A 246 -2.46 3.11 -9.63
C GLU A 246 -1.35 3.73 -10.50
N THR A 247 -0.50 2.90 -11.09
CA THR A 247 0.53 3.34 -12.04
C THR A 247 -0.11 3.84 -13.34
N PHE A 248 -1.17 3.16 -13.83
CA PHE A 248 -1.82 3.49 -15.08
C PHE A 248 -2.64 4.79 -15.02
N TYR A 249 -3.48 4.95 -14.00
CA TYR A 249 -4.35 6.12 -13.83
C TYR A 249 -3.71 7.26 -13.03
N GLY A 250 -2.65 7.00 -12.26
CA GLY A 250 -2.03 7.95 -11.34
C GLY A 250 -2.72 8.01 -9.97
N LYS A 251 -2.15 8.80 -9.05
CA LYS A 251 -2.58 8.94 -7.65
C LYS A 251 -3.18 10.31 -7.32
N GLY A 252 -4.17 10.32 -6.43
CA GLY A 252 -4.73 11.55 -5.85
C GLY A 252 -5.23 12.51 -6.91
N VAL A 253 -4.85 13.78 -6.82
CA VAL A 253 -5.28 14.83 -7.76
C VAL A 253 -4.75 14.67 -9.20
N LYS A 254 -3.80 13.77 -9.43
CA LYS A 254 -3.26 13.47 -10.76
C LYS A 254 -3.95 12.25 -11.39
N LYS A 255 -4.89 11.63 -10.70
CA LYS A 255 -5.64 10.48 -11.22
C LYS A 255 -6.51 10.93 -12.38
N ALA A 256 -6.31 10.34 -13.55
CA ALA A 256 -7.06 10.65 -14.77
C ALA A 256 -7.17 9.42 -15.68
N VAL A 257 -8.24 9.34 -16.47
CA VAL A 257 -8.34 8.36 -17.55
C VAL A 257 -7.44 8.83 -18.69
N PRO A 258 -6.50 7.99 -19.17
CA PRO A 258 -5.62 8.34 -20.28
C PRO A 258 -6.36 8.49 -21.61
N GLU A 259 -5.62 8.79 -22.70
CA GLU A 259 -6.18 8.82 -24.05
C GLU A 259 -6.90 7.52 -24.40
N ARG A 260 -8.00 7.64 -25.17
CA ARG A 260 -8.96 6.57 -25.49
C ARG A 260 -8.29 5.26 -25.92
N GLU A 261 -7.36 5.32 -26.86
CA GLU A 261 -6.72 4.11 -27.38
C GLU A 261 -5.92 3.36 -26.31
N LYS A 262 -5.11 4.09 -25.53
CA LYS A 262 -4.34 3.52 -24.41
C LYS A 262 -5.24 2.96 -23.32
N PHE A 263 -6.34 3.66 -23.04
CA PHE A 263 -7.32 3.22 -22.06
C PHE A 263 -7.99 1.91 -22.49
N LEU A 264 -8.47 1.83 -23.72
CA LEU A 264 -9.13 0.63 -24.23
C LEU A 264 -8.14 -0.54 -24.40
N GLU A 265 -6.89 -0.29 -24.76
CA GLU A 265 -5.84 -1.31 -24.75
C GLU A 265 -5.62 -1.85 -23.34
N HIS A 266 -5.57 -1.00 -22.31
CA HIS A 266 -5.44 -1.45 -20.93
C HIS A 266 -6.59 -2.35 -20.51
N LEU A 267 -7.84 -2.01 -20.88
CA LEU A 267 -8.99 -2.88 -20.64
C LEU A 267 -8.89 -4.22 -21.37
N ALA A 268 -8.45 -4.21 -22.62
CA ALA A 268 -8.25 -5.42 -23.40
C ALA A 268 -7.17 -6.31 -22.78
N ARG A 269 -6.06 -5.73 -22.24
CA ARG A 269 -5.03 -6.47 -21.50
C ARG A 269 -5.57 -7.08 -20.22
N LYS A 270 -6.44 -6.38 -19.48
CA LYS A 270 -7.12 -6.95 -18.32
C LYS A 270 -7.92 -8.21 -18.70
N ILE A 271 -8.66 -8.18 -19.82
CA ILE A 271 -9.39 -9.34 -20.31
C ILE A 271 -8.45 -10.45 -20.77
N ALA A 272 -7.37 -10.14 -21.47
CA ALA A 272 -6.37 -11.14 -21.87
C ALA A 272 -5.84 -11.92 -20.65
N VAL A 273 -5.47 -11.21 -19.58
CA VAL A 273 -5.05 -11.81 -18.31
C VAL A 273 -6.14 -12.72 -17.73
N LEU A 274 -7.40 -12.26 -17.69
CA LEU A 274 -8.49 -13.05 -17.11
C LEU A 274 -8.79 -14.32 -17.92
N VAL A 275 -8.68 -14.26 -19.26
CA VAL A 275 -8.83 -15.43 -20.14
C VAL A 275 -7.71 -16.43 -19.90
N GLU A 276 -6.47 -15.96 -19.89
CA GLU A 276 -5.28 -16.76 -19.70
C GLU A 276 -5.24 -17.44 -18.32
N THR A 277 -5.58 -16.70 -17.27
CA THR A 277 -5.44 -17.17 -15.88
C THR A 277 -6.61 -17.99 -15.37
N LYS A 278 -7.81 -17.87 -15.97
CA LYS A 278 -9.00 -18.65 -15.56
C LYS A 278 -8.75 -20.16 -15.43
N PRO A 279 -8.18 -20.87 -16.45
CA PRO A 279 -7.92 -22.30 -16.33
C PRO A 279 -6.94 -22.63 -15.20
N ILE A 280 -5.93 -21.79 -15.00
CA ILE A 280 -4.91 -21.96 -13.94
C ILE A 280 -5.56 -21.80 -12.54
N LEU A 281 -6.44 -20.80 -12.36
CA LEU A 281 -7.16 -20.60 -11.12
C LEU A 281 -8.08 -21.78 -10.80
N ILE A 282 -8.79 -22.32 -11.80
CA ILE A 282 -9.65 -23.49 -11.64
C ILE A 282 -8.84 -24.73 -11.26
N GLU A 283 -7.72 -24.98 -11.95
CA GLU A 283 -6.81 -26.10 -11.65
C GLU A 283 -6.32 -26.04 -10.21
N LYS A 284 -5.78 -24.90 -9.78
CA LYS A 284 -5.27 -24.71 -8.41
C LYS A 284 -6.36 -24.84 -7.34
N LEU A 285 -7.55 -24.32 -7.58
CA LEU A 285 -8.69 -24.48 -6.68
C LEU A 285 -9.11 -25.96 -6.59
N SER A 286 -9.03 -26.70 -7.69
CA SER A 286 -9.31 -28.13 -7.72
C SER A 286 -8.27 -28.92 -6.92
N GLU A 287 -6.99 -28.62 -7.11
CA GLU A 287 -5.88 -29.23 -6.36
C GLU A 287 -6.03 -28.99 -4.85
N ASN A 288 -6.47 -27.80 -4.45
CA ASN A 288 -6.68 -27.42 -3.06
C ASN A 288 -8.04 -27.92 -2.49
N GLY A 289 -8.89 -28.55 -3.29
CA GLY A 289 -10.26 -28.94 -2.88
C GLY A 289 -11.19 -27.76 -2.57
N GLN A 290 -10.99 -26.60 -3.22
CA GLN A 290 -11.70 -25.34 -2.95
C GLN A 290 -12.76 -24.99 -4.00
N LEU A 291 -12.97 -25.82 -5.04
CA LEU A 291 -13.97 -25.54 -6.10
C LEU A 291 -15.40 -25.47 -5.55
N GLU A 292 -15.79 -26.41 -4.68
CA GLU A 292 -17.11 -26.40 -4.04
C GLU A 292 -17.29 -25.13 -3.19
N LEU A 293 -16.26 -24.69 -2.48
CA LEU A 293 -16.30 -23.44 -1.72
C LEU A 293 -16.57 -22.23 -2.63
N LEU A 294 -15.93 -22.17 -3.82
CA LEU A 294 -16.17 -21.10 -4.78
C LEU A 294 -17.61 -21.13 -5.33
N TYR A 295 -18.04 -22.30 -5.83
CA TYR A 295 -19.29 -22.39 -6.58
C TYR A 295 -20.53 -22.48 -5.68
N ASP A 296 -20.44 -23.17 -4.55
CA ASP A 296 -21.59 -23.46 -3.70
C ASP A 296 -21.75 -22.45 -2.55
N MET A 297 -20.70 -21.68 -2.24
CA MET A 297 -20.73 -20.71 -1.15
C MET A 297 -20.40 -19.29 -1.59
N GLU A 298 -19.19 -19.04 -2.10
CA GLU A 298 -18.69 -17.67 -2.32
C GLU A 298 -19.44 -16.93 -3.44
N GLN A 299 -19.65 -17.57 -4.58
CA GLN A 299 -20.40 -16.94 -5.69
C GLN A 299 -21.88 -16.73 -5.36
N PRO A 300 -22.63 -17.69 -4.76
CA PRO A 300 -23.97 -17.45 -4.25
C PRO A 300 -24.02 -16.35 -3.19
N LEU A 301 -23.05 -16.29 -2.29
CA LEU A 301 -22.96 -15.23 -1.29
C LEU A 301 -22.76 -13.86 -1.94
N ALA A 302 -21.86 -13.73 -2.92
CA ALA A 302 -21.66 -12.49 -3.68
C ALA A 302 -22.96 -11.99 -4.32
N PHE A 303 -23.79 -12.91 -4.85
CA PHE A 303 -25.09 -12.57 -5.41
C PHE A 303 -26.08 -12.05 -4.34
N VAL A 304 -26.11 -12.67 -3.16
CA VAL A 304 -26.94 -12.22 -2.03
C VAL A 304 -26.47 -10.85 -1.54
N LEU A 305 -25.16 -10.68 -1.33
CA LEU A 305 -24.58 -9.42 -0.89
C LEU A 305 -24.84 -8.29 -1.88
N ALA A 306 -24.72 -8.54 -3.19
CA ALA A 306 -25.08 -7.56 -4.22
C ALA A 306 -26.54 -7.10 -4.11
N LYS A 307 -27.48 -8.03 -3.87
CA LYS A 307 -28.89 -7.68 -3.65
C LYS A 307 -29.09 -6.85 -2.38
N MET A 308 -28.39 -7.18 -1.30
CA MET A 308 -28.44 -6.40 -0.05
C MET A 308 -27.92 -4.98 -0.27
N GLU A 309 -26.81 -4.83 -0.98
CA GLU A 309 -26.24 -3.52 -1.33
C GLU A 309 -27.18 -2.70 -2.23
N ILE A 310 -27.79 -3.32 -3.23
CA ILE A 310 -28.80 -2.68 -4.10
C ILE A 310 -30.05 -2.28 -3.29
N ALA A 311 -30.49 -3.12 -2.37
CA ALA A 311 -31.67 -2.83 -1.55
C ALA A 311 -31.44 -1.60 -0.64
N GLY A 312 -30.24 -1.48 -0.08
CA GLY A 312 -29.86 -0.41 0.83
C GLY A 312 -30.66 -0.40 2.14
N ILE A 313 -30.32 0.50 3.01
CA ILE A 313 -30.98 0.69 4.32
C ILE A 313 -31.62 2.07 4.34
N LYS A 314 -32.95 2.12 4.53
CA LYS A 314 -33.69 3.37 4.60
C LYS A 314 -33.33 4.15 5.87
N VAL A 315 -32.98 5.42 5.73
CA VAL A 315 -32.63 6.31 6.82
C VAL A 315 -33.53 7.54 6.77
N LYS A 316 -34.05 7.95 7.93
CA LYS A 316 -34.82 9.19 8.07
C LYS A 316 -33.85 10.34 8.36
N LYS A 317 -33.57 11.16 7.35
CA LYS A 317 -32.65 12.30 7.47
C LYS A 317 -33.11 13.29 8.53
N GLU A 318 -34.43 13.50 8.64
CA GLU A 318 -35.05 14.40 9.62
C GLU A 318 -34.69 13.99 11.04
N THR A 319 -34.77 12.70 11.36
CA THR A 319 -34.40 12.18 12.69
C THR A 319 -32.90 12.40 12.99
N LEU A 320 -32.02 12.26 12.00
CA LEU A 320 -30.59 12.56 12.19
C LEU A 320 -30.37 14.06 12.46
N LEU A 321 -31.10 14.95 11.81
CA LEU A 321 -31.02 16.40 12.04
C LEU A 321 -31.55 16.77 13.44
N GLU A 322 -32.63 16.15 13.89
CA GLU A 322 -33.16 16.34 15.27
C GLU A 322 -32.12 15.88 16.30
N MET A 323 -31.55 14.66 16.14
CA MET A 323 -30.49 14.15 17.00
C MET A 323 -29.23 15.05 16.97
N GLN A 324 -28.89 15.61 15.81
CA GLN A 324 -27.77 16.53 15.67
C GLN A 324 -27.97 17.76 16.55
N ALA A 325 -29.13 18.39 16.48
CA ALA A 325 -29.44 19.58 17.25
C ALA A 325 -29.48 19.30 18.79
N GLU A 326 -30.05 18.17 19.20
CA GLU A 326 -30.06 17.76 20.61
C GLU A 326 -28.62 17.50 21.13
N ASN A 327 -27.81 16.77 20.35
CA ASN A 327 -26.43 16.50 20.74
C ASN A 327 -25.56 17.75 20.79
N GLU A 328 -25.77 18.74 19.90
CA GLU A 328 -25.05 20.02 19.92
C GLU A 328 -25.26 20.74 21.23
N LEU A 329 -26.49 20.80 21.73
CA LEU A 329 -26.79 21.42 23.05
C LEU A 329 -26.09 20.68 24.20
N VAL A 330 -26.07 19.34 24.17
CA VAL A 330 -25.38 18.55 25.19
C VAL A 330 -23.86 18.74 25.14
N ILE A 331 -23.28 18.76 23.93
CA ILE A 331 -21.82 18.98 23.70
C ILE A 331 -21.44 20.38 24.20
N GLU A 332 -22.23 21.41 23.89
CA GLU A 332 -21.98 22.79 24.35
C GLU A 332 -21.99 22.86 25.87
N LYS A 333 -23.00 22.29 26.51
CA LYS A 333 -23.10 22.23 27.97
C LYS A 333 -21.91 21.50 28.60
N LEU A 334 -21.55 20.34 28.11
CA LEU A 334 -20.40 19.58 28.62
C LEU A 334 -19.07 20.33 28.38
N THR A 335 -18.94 21.04 27.29
CA THR A 335 -17.76 21.88 27.01
C THR A 335 -17.60 22.98 28.04
N GLN A 336 -18.68 23.70 28.39
CA GLN A 336 -18.71 24.71 29.40
C GLN A 336 -18.33 24.16 30.78
N GLU A 337 -18.98 23.05 31.19
CA GLU A 337 -18.69 22.38 32.45
C GLU A 337 -17.23 21.90 32.56
N ILE A 338 -16.65 21.41 31.43
CA ILE A 338 -15.25 21.00 31.39
C ILE A 338 -14.33 22.22 31.54
N TYR A 339 -14.59 23.33 30.85
CA TYR A 339 -13.79 24.55 30.97
C TYR A 339 -13.84 25.18 32.36
N GLU A 340 -15.03 25.18 32.98
CA GLU A 340 -15.16 25.62 34.37
C GLU A 340 -14.32 24.77 35.33
N LEU A 341 -14.34 23.44 35.19
CA LEU A 341 -13.55 22.54 36.01
C LEU A 341 -12.05 22.60 35.71
N ALA A 342 -11.68 22.94 34.47
CA ALA A 342 -10.30 23.10 34.05
C ALA A 342 -9.71 24.46 34.46
N GLY A 343 -10.55 25.48 34.62
CA GLY A 343 -10.15 26.88 34.84
C GLY A 343 -9.61 27.58 33.59
N GLU A 344 -9.71 26.95 32.42
CA GLU A 344 -9.26 27.49 31.14
C GLU A 344 -9.96 26.79 29.95
N GLU A 345 -9.97 27.46 28.80
CA GLU A 345 -10.40 26.88 27.54
C GLU A 345 -9.25 26.14 26.87
N PHE A 346 -9.52 24.97 26.32
CA PHE A 346 -8.56 24.15 25.58
C PHE A 346 -9.27 23.23 24.58
N ASN A 347 -8.52 22.63 23.64
CA ASN A 347 -9.10 21.66 22.73
C ASN A 347 -9.26 20.28 23.41
N ILE A 348 -10.50 19.97 23.84
CA ILE A 348 -10.87 18.71 24.51
C ILE A 348 -10.55 17.48 23.65
N ASN A 349 -10.62 17.62 22.32
CA ASN A 349 -10.31 16.56 21.36
C ASN A 349 -8.80 16.40 21.11
N SER A 350 -7.94 17.26 21.66
CA SER A 350 -6.49 17.13 21.55
C SER A 350 -5.92 16.25 22.66
N PRO A 351 -5.45 15.02 22.40
CA PRO A 351 -4.87 14.18 23.44
C PRO A 351 -3.66 14.83 24.14
N LYS A 352 -2.91 15.66 23.40
CA LYS A 352 -1.74 16.36 23.92
C LYS A 352 -2.15 17.44 24.94
N GLN A 353 -3.11 18.31 24.58
CA GLN A 353 -3.57 19.37 25.49
C GLN A 353 -4.27 18.78 26.71
N LEU A 354 -5.11 17.78 26.50
CA LEU A 354 -5.79 17.08 27.57
C LEU A 354 -4.81 16.38 28.53
N GLY A 355 -3.77 15.73 28.00
CA GLY A 355 -2.73 15.10 28.81
C GLY A 355 -1.98 16.09 29.69
N VAL A 356 -1.61 17.26 29.16
CA VAL A 356 -0.98 18.35 29.92
C VAL A 356 -1.93 18.87 31.00
N LEU A 357 -3.20 19.10 30.66
CA LEU A 357 -4.20 19.59 31.64
C LEU A 357 -4.34 18.60 32.81
N LEU A 358 -4.61 17.32 32.51
CA LEU A 358 -4.90 16.33 33.56
C LEU A 358 -3.69 16.02 34.44
N PHE A 359 -2.52 15.85 33.86
CA PHE A 359 -1.35 15.31 34.57
C PHE A 359 -0.35 16.37 35.02
N GLU A 360 -0.23 17.52 34.31
CA GLU A 360 0.70 18.59 34.71
C GLU A 360 0.03 19.74 35.47
N LYS A 361 -1.19 20.15 35.04
CA LYS A 361 -1.88 21.27 35.67
C LYS A 361 -2.77 20.83 36.84
N LEU A 362 -3.59 19.81 36.66
CA LEU A 362 -4.47 19.27 37.68
C LEU A 362 -3.79 18.24 38.60
N GLY A 363 -2.57 17.80 38.25
CA GLY A 363 -1.75 16.94 39.09
C GLY A 363 -2.34 15.55 39.33
N LEU A 364 -3.12 15.00 38.41
CA LEU A 364 -3.70 13.66 38.57
C LEU A 364 -2.60 12.57 38.61
N PRO A 365 -2.83 11.45 39.32
CA PRO A 365 -1.81 10.43 39.53
C PRO A 365 -1.27 9.84 38.21
N LEU A 366 0.05 9.91 38.04
CA LEU A 366 0.75 9.41 36.83
C LEU A 366 0.78 7.88 36.75
N GLU A 367 0.47 7.18 37.81
CA GLU A 367 0.40 5.71 37.85
C GLU A 367 -0.68 5.12 36.94
N TYR A 368 -1.71 5.91 36.61
CA TYR A 368 -2.81 5.50 35.73
C TYR A 368 -2.53 5.72 34.26
N THR A 369 -1.45 6.46 33.88
CA THR A 369 -1.13 6.78 32.49
C THR A 369 0.25 6.24 32.10
N LYS A 370 0.49 6.18 30.77
CA LYS A 370 1.79 5.87 30.19
C LYS A 370 2.24 7.02 29.30
N LYS A 371 3.52 7.35 29.33
CA LYS A 371 4.10 8.30 28.36
C LYS A 371 4.13 7.64 26.97
N THR A 372 3.58 8.34 25.99
CA THR A 372 3.61 8.00 24.57
C THR A 372 4.57 8.96 23.84
N LYS A 373 4.82 8.72 22.54
CA LYS A 373 5.63 9.64 21.72
C LYS A 373 5.09 11.08 21.67
N THR A 374 3.78 11.25 21.89
CA THR A 374 3.06 12.54 21.80
C THR A 374 2.67 13.13 23.15
N GLY A 375 3.05 12.52 24.27
CA GLY A 375 2.71 12.98 25.62
C GLY A 375 2.08 11.88 26.48
N TYR A 376 1.21 12.26 27.41
CA TYR A 376 0.49 11.32 28.26
C TYR A 376 -0.68 10.66 27.54
N SER A 377 -0.87 9.35 27.76
CA SER A 377 -2.02 8.65 27.24
C SER A 377 -3.31 9.15 27.89
N THR A 378 -4.28 9.50 27.08
CA THR A 378 -5.66 9.83 27.48
C THR A 378 -6.66 8.84 26.87
N ALA A 379 -6.25 7.59 26.71
CA ALA A 379 -7.10 6.51 26.24
C ALA A 379 -8.26 6.25 27.22
N VAL A 380 -9.33 5.64 26.74
CA VAL A 380 -10.57 5.45 27.52
C VAL A 380 -10.29 4.71 28.83
N ASP A 381 -9.49 3.63 28.77
CA ASP A 381 -9.11 2.84 29.95
C ASP A 381 -8.34 3.64 31.03
N VAL A 382 -7.54 4.62 30.61
CA VAL A 382 -6.84 5.56 31.52
C VAL A 382 -7.85 6.52 32.17
N LEU A 383 -8.73 7.10 31.37
CA LEU A 383 -9.73 8.06 31.86
C LEU A 383 -10.77 7.38 32.76
N GLU A 384 -11.21 6.16 32.46
CA GLU A 384 -12.14 5.42 33.32
C GLU A 384 -11.59 5.16 34.72
N ARG A 385 -10.28 4.90 34.87
CA ARG A 385 -9.62 4.77 36.18
C ARG A 385 -9.52 6.07 36.93
N LEU A 386 -9.44 7.20 36.24
CA LEU A 386 -9.36 8.56 36.83
C LEU A 386 -10.74 9.17 37.14
N ALA A 387 -11.80 8.71 36.46
CA ALA A 387 -13.16 9.25 36.63
C ALA A 387 -13.68 9.25 38.09
N PRO A 388 -13.39 8.20 38.93
CA PRO A 388 -13.83 8.22 40.33
C PRO A 388 -13.18 9.29 41.21
N ILE A 389 -11.97 9.74 40.82
CA ILE A 389 -11.17 10.69 41.65
C ILE A 389 -11.18 12.12 41.10
N ALA A 390 -11.62 12.32 39.86
CA ALA A 390 -11.62 13.61 39.21
C ALA A 390 -12.93 13.83 38.41
N PRO A 391 -13.86 14.68 38.90
CA PRO A 391 -15.15 14.94 38.23
C PRO A 391 -15.01 15.41 36.76
N ILE A 392 -13.98 16.20 36.46
CA ILE A 392 -13.70 16.66 35.08
C ILE A 392 -13.51 15.48 34.12
N VAL A 393 -12.88 14.39 34.56
CA VAL A 393 -12.59 13.23 33.72
C VAL A 393 -13.88 12.52 33.31
N LYS A 394 -14.87 12.43 34.20
CA LYS A 394 -16.19 11.89 33.86
C LYS A 394 -16.85 12.74 32.77
N LYS A 395 -16.81 14.07 32.90
CA LYS A 395 -17.37 14.98 31.88
C LYS A 395 -16.67 14.87 30.55
N ILE A 396 -15.34 14.64 30.54
CA ILE A 396 -14.57 14.42 29.31
C ILE A 396 -14.96 13.09 28.66
N LEU A 397 -15.19 12.02 29.41
CA LEU A 397 -15.69 10.75 28.88
C LEU A 397 -17.07 10.92 28.25
N ASP A 398 -18.00 11.58 28.94
CA ASP A 398 -19.35 11.87 28.44
C ASP A 398 -19.30 12.72 27.17
N TYR A 399 -18.46 13.78 27.15
CA TYR A 399 -18.23 14.61 25.97
C TYR A 399 -17.70 13.79 24.78
N ARG A 400 -16.66 12.98 25.00
CA ARG A 400 -16.07 12.16 23.92
C ARG A 400 -17.06 11.16 23.33
N GLN A 401 -17.90 10.57 24.17
CA GLN A 401 -18.94 9.64 23.72
C GLN A 401 -19.95 10.35 22.80
N ILE A 402 -20.52 11.48 23.26
CA ILE A 402 -21.50 12.23 22.48
C ILE A 402 -20.88 12.85 21.23
N ALA A 403 -19.67 13.42 21.33
CA ALA A 403 -18.96 14.01 20.20
C ALA A 403 -18.64 12.95 19.11
N LYS A 404 -18.30 11.73 19.50
CA LYS A 404 -18.11 10.63 18.56
C LYS A 404 -19.42 10.19 17.90
N ILE A 405 -20.50 10.05 18.67
CA ILE A 405 -21.83 9.75 18.13
C ILE A 405 -22.23 10.85 17.13
N GLN A 406 -22.06 12.12 17.50
CA GLN A 406 -22.38 13.27 16.66
C GLN A 406 -21.61 13.25 15.34
N SER A 407 -20.27 13.21 15.42
CA SER A 407 -19.42 13.35 14.23
C SER A 407 -19.48 12.11 13.32
N THR A 408 -19.43 10.91 13.90
CA THR A 408 -19.29 9.68 13.11
C THR A 408 -20.63 9.12 12.65
N TYR A 409 -21.63 9.10 13.52
CA TYR A 409 -22.89 8.42 13.24
C TYR A 409 -24.01 9.40 12.85
N VAL A 410 -24.12 10.56 13.49
CA VAL A 410 -25.22 11.47 13.19
C VAL A 410 -24.91 12.34 11.97
N ILE A 411 -23.77 13.04 11.97
CA ILE A 411 -23.36 13.88 10.83
C ILE A 411 -22.82 13.00 9.70
N GLY A 412 -21.88 12.09 10.02
CA GLY A 412 -21.23 11.28 9.01
C GLY A 412 -22.17 10.40 8.19
N LEU A 413 -23.25 9.87 8.78
CA LEU A 413 -24.23 9.09 8.01
C LEU A 413 -25.04 9.94 7.03
N GLN A 414 -25.23 11.23 7.28
CA GLN A 414 -26.02 12.10 6.38
C GLN A 414 -25.38 12.22 5.00
N ASP A 415 -24.05 12.19 4.92
CA ASP A 415 -23.29 12.30 3.67
C ASP A 415 -23.43 11.02 2.79
N TRP A 416 -23.83 9.90 3.40
CA TRP A 416 -23.99 8.62 2.71
C TRP A 416 -25.44 8.34 2.29
N ILE A 417 -26.39 9.22 2.59
CA ILE A 417 -27.79 9.08 2.16
C ILE A 417 -27.88 9.48 0.69
N LEU A 418 -28.17 8.50 -0.18
CA LEU A 418 -28.37 8.75 -1.60
C LEU A 418 -29.75 9.33 -1.91
N ALA A 419 -29.99 9.66 -3.18
CA ALA A 419 -31.24 10.31 -3.64
C ALA A 419 -32.53 9.49 -3.37
N ASP A 420 -32.40 8.18 -3.19
CA ASP A 420 -33.52 7.29 -2.85
C ASP A 420 -33.81 7.25 -1.32
N GLY A 421 -33.11 8.06 -0.53
CA GLY A 421 -33.27 8.13 0.94
C GLY A 421 -32.67 6.95 1.68
N LYS A 422 -31.72 6.24 1.06
CA LYS A 422 -31.07 5.07 1.64
C LYS A 422 -29.56 5.24 1.71
N ILE A 423 -28.95 4.45 2.60
CA ILE A 423 -27.52 4.22 2.63
C ILE A 423 -27.23 2.88 1.99
N HIS A 424 -26.32 2.86 1.03
CA HIS A 424 -25.85 1.67 0.35
C HIS A 424 -24.43 1.36 0.80
N THR A 425 -24.29 0.40 1.70
CA THR A 425 -22.98 -0.05 2.20
C THR A 425 -22.30 -0.96 1.18
N ARG A 426 -21.00 -1.19 1.37
CA ARG A 426 -20.24 -2.19 0.61
C ARG A 426 -19.84 -3.31 1.55
N TYR A 427 -20.30 -4.53 1.30
CA TYR A 427 -19.91 -5.72 2.04
C TYR A 427 -18.64 -6.31 1.40
N VAL A 428 -17.51 -6.12 2.04
CA VAL A 428 -16.22 -6.59 1.51
C VAL A 428 -16.06 -8.08 1.83
N GLN A 429 -16.20 -8.93 0.79
CA GLN A 429 -16.19 -10.38 0.92
C GLN A 429 -14.77 -10.98 0.90
N ASP A 430 -13.82 -10.28 0.28
CA ASP A 430 -12.49 -10.76 -0.07
C ASP A 430 -11.34 -9.96 0.60
N LEU A 431 -11.54 -9.52 1.85
CA LEU A 431 -10.58 -8.67 2.56
C LEU A 431 -9.78 -9.42 3.63
N THR A 432 -10.45 -10.28 4.42
CA THR A 432 -9.80 -10.81 5.62
C THR A 432 -9.09 -12.13 5.36
N GLN A 433 -7.94 -12.33 5.99
CA GLN A 433 -7.20 -13.58 5.90
C GLN A 433 -7.91 -14.76 6.57
N THR A 434 -8.94 -14.49 7.37
CA THR A 434 -9.68 -15.50 8.15
C THR A 434 -11.03 -15.88 7.53
N GLY A 435 -11.34 -15.41 6.32
CA GLY A 435 -12.61 -15.72 5.62
C GLY A 435 -13.84 -15.01 6.22
N ARG A 436 -13.65 -13.90 6.96
CA ARG A 436 -14.77 -13.10 7.49
C ARG A 436 -15.29 -12.12 6.45
#